data_4e6a38eb579a069ec8c550d7680701c5
#
_entry.id   4e6a38eb579a069ec8c550d7680701c5
#
_cell.length_a   1.000
_cell.length_b   1.000
_cell.length_c   1.000
_cell.angle_alpha   90.00
_cell.angle_beta   90.00
_cell.angle_gamma   90.00
#
_symmetry.space_group_name_H-M   'P 1'
#
loop_
_entity.id
_entity.type
_entity.pdbx_description
1 polymer ?
#
loop_
_entity_poly.entity_id
_entity_poly.type
_entity_poly.pdbx_seq_one_letter_code
_entity_poly.pdbx_strand_id
1 'polypeptide(L)'
;DAIMAIWGAPLMDPNHATHAVRCGKRIAQRIAQMHAEAVQHGVDGFSVKIGVNSGPVIAGNVGAQKRLNYTAVGDTVNVAARLESVPGDYGCMLIIGEQTAALLDDDFVLRELDRIAVKGRATPLRIFEPVEAAAAARGFVAEYARALALYRSRDFEAAASIWEKLTQAGDRAASVMAMRARHLHTEAPPEDWDGVWHKMTK
;
A
#
# COMPACT_ATOMS: atom_id res chain seq x y z
N ASP A 1 -16.95 10.00 -6.12
CA ASP A 1 -15.51 10.12 -6.28
C ASP A 1 -14.69 8.92 -5.75
N ALA A 2 -15.37 7.95 -5.15
CA ALA A 2 -14.75 6.73 -4.66
C ALA A 2 -15.58 5.49 -5.04
N ILE A 3 -14.90 4.35 -5.19
CA ILE A 3 -15.52 3.05 -5.46
C ILE A 3 -15.11 2.08 -4.35
N MET A 4 -16.09 1.43 -3.72
CA MET A 4 -15.87 0.29 -2.83
C MET A 4 -16.29 -0.99 -3.57
N ALA A 5 -15.38 -1.95 -3.63
CA ALA A 5 -15.61 -3.26 -4.22
C ALA A 5 -15.40 -4.36 -3.17
N ILE A 6 -16.20 -5.42 -3.22
CA ILE A 6 -16.20 -6.51 -2.26
C ILE A 6 -16.03 -7.82 -3.02
N TRP A 7 -15.15 -8.68 -2.53
CA TRP A 7 -14.94 -10.05 -3.00
C TRP A 7 -15.25 -11.03 -1.90
N GLY A 8 -15.78 -12.20 -2.25
CA GLY A 8 -16.15 -13.24 -1.29
C GLY A 8 -17.54 -13.05 -0.66
N ALA A 9 -18.31 -12.05 -1.12
CA ALA A 9 -19.70 -11.83 -0.73
C ALA A 9 -20.50 -11.21 -1.89
N PRO A 10 -21.78 -11.57 -2.12
CA PRO A 10 -22.58 -12.54 -1.35
C PRO A 10 -22.21 -14.00 -1.60
N LEU A 11 -21.48 -14.29 -2.67
CA LEU A 11 -20.99 -15.62 -2.99
C LEU A 11 -19.60 -15.82 -2.40
N MET A 12 -19.36 -16.99 -1.81
CA MET A 12 -18.04 -17.33 -1.32
C MET A 12 -17.04 -17.45 -2.47
N ASP A 13 -15.88 -16.83 -2.30
CA ASP A 13 -14.77 -16.90 -3.23
C ASP A 13 -13.48 -17.19 -2.44
N PRO A 14 -12.97 -18.42 -2.47
CA PRO A 14 -11.74 -18.77 -1.76
C PRO A 14 -10.51 -17.98 -2.24
N ASN A 15 -10.56 -17.47 -3.47
CA ASN A 15 -9.49 -16.69 -4.08
C ASN A 15 -9.77 -15.17 -4.05
N HIS A 16 -10.65 -14.72 -3.15
CA HIS A 16 -11.10 -13.32 -3.07
C HIS A 16 -9.94 -12.32 -3.01
N ALA A 17 -8.88 -12.61 -2.24
CA ALA A 17 -7.72 -11.73 -2.10
C ALA A 17 -6.95 -11.60 -3.44
N THR A 18 -6.67 -12.74 -4.09
CA THR A 18 -6.03 -12.81 -5.40
C THR A 18 -6.83 -12.03 -6.47
N HIS A 19 -8.16 -12.23 -6.52
CA HIS A 19 -9.04 -11.54 -7.46
C HIS A 19 -9.08 -10.03 -7.20
N ALA A 20 -9.14 -9.61 -5.93
CA ALA A 20 -9.10 -8.20 -5.55
C ALA A 20 -7.79 -7.52 -5.99
N VAL A 21 -6.65 -8.15 -5.71
CA VAL A 21 -5.33 -7.60 -6.05
C VAL A 21 -5.11 -7.58 -7.56
N ARG A 22 -5.49 -8.63 -8.30
CA ARG A 22 -5.45 -8.64 -9.77
C ARG A 22 -6.31 -7.54 -10.38
N CYS A 23 -7.52 -7.32 -9.83
CA CYS A 23 -8.39 -6.22 -10.26
C CYS A 23 -7.71 -4.86 -10.00
N GLY A 24 -7.18 -4.62 -8.80
CA GLY A 24 -6.48 -3.40 -8.45
C GLY A 24 -5.28 -3.13 -9.36
N LYS A 25 -4.45 -4.14 -9.66
CA LYS A 25 -3.34 -4.02 -10.63
C LYS A 25 -3.81 -3.63 -12.01
N ARG A 26 -4.87 -4.26 -12.53
CA ARG A 26 -5.43 -3.94 -13.85
C ARG A 26 -5.97 -2.51 -13.90
N ILE A 27 -6.64 -2.04 -12.83
CA ILE A 27 -7.10 -0.66 -12.71
C ILE A 27 -5.89 0.29 -12.73
N ALA A 28 -4.89 0.05 -11.90
CA ALA A 28 -3.68 0.89 -11.84
C ALA A 28 -2.98 0.98 -13.20
N GLN A 29 -2.81 -0.14 -13.90
CA GLN A 29 -2.22 -0.18 -15.25
C GLN A 29 -3.05 0.60 -16.27
N ARG A 30 -4.39 0.42 -16.26
CA ARG A 30 -5.26 1.14 -17.20
C ARG A 30 -5.26 2.64 -16.94
N ILE A 31 -5.29 3.06 -15.67
CA ILE A 31 -5.20 4.46 -15.28
C ILE A 31 -3.85 5.07 -15.69
N ALA A 32 -2.74 4.35 -15.53
CA ALA A 32 -1.43 4.82 -15.97
C ALA A 32 -1.38 5.04 -17.50
N GLN A 33 -1.99 4.15 -18.29
CA GLN A 33 -2.13 4.33 -19.74
C GLN A 33 -2.97 5.57 -20.09
N MET A 34 -4.15 5.70 -19.47
CA MET A 34 -5.04 6.84 -19.71
C MET A 34 -4.40 8.17 -19.28
N HIS A 35 -3.61 8.17 -18.21
CA HIS A 35 -2.82 9.33 -17.79
C HIS A 35 -1.82 9.73 -18.87
N ALA A 36 -1.06 8.77 -19.40
CA ALA A 36 -0.09 9.04 -20.46
C ALA A 36 -0.77 9.56 -21.75
N GLU A 37 -1.90 8.97 -22.13
CA GLU A 37 -2.72 9.43 -23.27
C GLU A 37 -3.21 10.87 -23.06
N ALA A 38 -3.75 11.20 -21.87
CA ALA A 38 -4.22 12.54 -21.53
C ALA A 38 -3.11 13.60 -21.63
N VAL A 39 -1.95 13.31 -21.04
CA VAL A 39 -0.79 14.22 -21.08
C VAL A 39 -0.31 14.46 -22.53
N GLN A 40 -0.29 13.43 -23.38
CA GLN A 40 0.04 13.58 -24.80
C GLN A 40 -0.91 14.52 -25.56
N HIS A 41 -2.16 14.64 -25.09
CA HIS A 41 -3.17 15.54 -25.67
C HIS A 41 -3.26 16.90 -24.96
N GLY A 42 -2.31 17.20 -24.06
CA GLY A 42 -2.27 18.48 -23.33
C GLY A 42 -3.35 18.61 -22.25
N VAL A 43 -3.91 17.50 -21.80
CA VAL A 43 -4.89 17.46 -20.70
C VAL A 43 -4.18 17.04 -19.41
N ASP A 44 -4.56 17.64 -18.29
CA ASP A 44 -4.05 17.22 -16.99
C ASP A 44 -4.33 15.73 -16.76
N GLY A 45 -3.27 15.01 -16.41
CA GLY A 45 -3.39 13.59 -16.11
C GLY A 45 -4.10 13.35 -14.80
N PHE A 46 -4.59 12.14 -14.63
CA PHE A 46 -5.25 11.71 -13.39
C PHE A 46 -4.62 10.45 -12.82
N SER A 47 -4.81 10.23 -11.55
CA SER A 47 -4.31 9.07 -10.82
C SER A 47 -5.40 8.45 -9.96
N VAL A 48 -5.20 7.21 -9.56
CA VAL A 48 -6.07 6.51 -8.60
C VAL A 48 -5.24 6.04 -7.42
N LYS A 49 -5.86 5.99 -6.26
CA LYS A 49 -5.31 5.36 -5.06
C LYS A 49 -6.16 4.15 -4.73
N ILE A 50 -5.52 3.01 -4.53
CA ILE A 50 -6.20 1.73 -4.30
C ILE A 50 -5.67 1.12 -3.00
N GLY A 51 -6.56 0.91 -2.04
CA GLY A 51 -6.28 0.17 -0.81
C GLY A 51 -7.03 -1.15 -0.81
N VAL A 52 -6.34 -2.28 -0.60
CA VAL A 52 -6.98 -3.59 -0.49
C VAL A 52 -6.67 -4.19 0.88
N ASN A 53 -7.72 -4.62 1.57
CA ASN A 53 -7.59 -5.30 2.85
C ASN A 53 -8.54 -6.49 2.92
N SER A 54 -8.10 -7.58 3.53
CA SER A 54 -8.87 -8.81 3.71
C SER A 54 -9.14 -9.07 5.19
N GLY A 55 -10.26 -9.68 5.49
CA GLY A 55 -10.64 -10.04 6.85
C GLY A 55 -12.15 -10.16 7.03
N PRO A 56 -12.64 -10.46 8.25
CA PRO A 56 -14.04 -10.62 8.52
C PRO A 56 -14.79 -9.30 8.34
N VAL A 57 -15.95 -9.38 7.68
CA VAL A 57 -16.89 -8.28 7.48
C VAL A 57 -18.32 -8.77 7.64
N ILE A 58 -19.24 -7.88 7.97
CA ILE A 58 -20.68 -8.12 7.84
C ILE A 58 -21.10 -7.52 6.51
N ALA A 59 -21.49 -8.36 5.55
CA ALA A 59 -21.98 -7.93 4.24
C ALA A 59 -23.49 -8.13 4.13
N GLY A 60 -24.20 -7.14 3.62
CA GLY A 60 -25.65 -7.20 3.48
C GLY A 60 -26.25 -5.88 3.01
N ASN A 61 -27.59 -5.88 2.94
CA ASN A 61 -28.34 -4.69 2.61
C ASN A 61 -28.42 -3.76 3.83
N VAL A 62 -27.82 -2.60 3.73
CA VAL A 62 -27.79 -1.56 4.77
C VAL A 62 -28.45 -0.30 4.24
N GLY A 63 -29.32 0.30 5.05
CA GLY A 63 -30.02 1.53 4.70
C GLY A 63 -31.45 1.60 5.24
N ALA A 64 -32.19 2.64 4.84
CA ALA A 64 -33.61 2.81 5.19
C ALA A 64 -34.49 2.03 4.20
N GLN A 65 -35.74 1.73 4.62
CA GLN A 65 -36.69 0.92 3.85
C GLN A 65 -36.84 1.28 2.34
N LYS A 66 -36.56 2.55 1.96
CA LYS A 66 -36.66 3.03 0.58
C LYS A 66 -35.30 3.13 -0.14
N ARG A 67 -34.18 2.88 0.53
CA ARG A 67 -32.81 2.94 -0.03
C ARG A 67 -31.92 1.92 0.67
N LEU A 68 -31.88 0.73 0.11
CA LEU A 68 -31.00 -0.34 0.54
C LEU A 68 -29.80 -0.43 -0.41
N ASN A 69 -28.61 -0.34 0.14
CA ASN A 69 -27.37 -0.60 -0.61
C ASN A 69 -26.74 -1.87 -0.06
N TYR A 70 -26.37 -2.80 -0.93
CA TYR A 70 -25.56 -3.92 -0.54
C TYR A 70 -24.14 -3.41 -0.25
N THR A 71 -23.69 -3.59 0.97
CA THR A 71 -22.41 -3.07 1.44
C THR A 71 -21.80 -3.97 2.49
N ALA A 72 -20.54 -3.70 2.87
CA ALA A 72 -19.86 -4.35 3.97
C ALA A 72 -19.53 -3.35 5.06
N VAL A 73 -19.61 -3.80 6.31
CA VAL A 73 -19.22 -3.03 7.50
C VAL A 73 -18.30 -3.85 8.39
N GLY A 74 -17.37 -3.19 9.06
CA GLY A 74 -16.41 -3.79 9.96
C GLY A 74 -15.06 -3.09 9.96
N ASP A 75 -14.17 -3.46 10.88
CA ASP A 75 -12.82 -2.88 10.96
C ASP A 75 -12.01 -3.13 9.69
N THR A 76 -12.19 -4.29 9.06
CA THR A 76 -11.57 -4.64 7.77
C THR A 76 -11.85 -3.59 6.69
N VAL A 77 -13.09 -3.09 6.60
CA VAL A 77 -13.48 -2.05 5.64
C VAL A 77 -12.82 -0.71 5.98
N ASN A 78 -12.80 -0.35 7.27
CA ASN A 78 -12.15 0.87 7.73
C ASN A 78 -10.64 0.87 7.45
N VAL A 79 -9.99 -0.29 7.58
CA VAL A 79 -8.58 -0.45 7.24
C VAL A 79 -8.38 -0.28 5.72
N ALA A 80 -9.22 -0.90 4.87
CA ALA A 80 -9.13 -0.73 3.42
C ALA A 80 -9.27 0.75 3.01
N ALA A 81 -10.24 1.48 3.58
CA ALA A 81 -10.42 2.91 3.33
C ALA A 81 -9.21 3.75 3.75
N ARG A 82 -8.54 3.37 4.83
CA ARG A 82 -7.31 4.05 5.27
C ARG A 82 -6.12 3.70 4.39
N LEU A 83 -6.01 2.44 3.96
CA LEU A 83 -4.99 2.04 3.00
C LEU A 83 -5.13 2.78 1.67
N GLU A 84 -6.34 3.12 1.25
CA GLU A 84 -6.58 3.93 0.04
C GLU A 84 -5.89 5.30 0.10
N SER A 85 -5.78 5.92 1.27
CA SER A 85 -5.12 7.23 1.41
C SER A 85 -3.58 7.17 1.38
N VAL A 86 -2.98 5.98 1.53
CA VAL A 86 -1.54 5.76 1.71
C VAL A 86 -0.72 5.74 0.41
N PRO A 87 -1.22 5.21 -0.74
CA PRO A 87 -0.40 5.04 -1.95
C PRO A 87 0.33 6.30 -2.39
N GLY A 88 -0.31 7.46 -2.26
CA GLY A 88 0.31 8.74 -2.63
C GLY A 88 1.56 9.08 -1.82
N ASP A 89 1.61 8.65 -0.57
CA ASP A 89 2.76 8.89 0.32
C ASP A 89 4.00 8.08 -0.10
N TYR A 90 3.81 6.97 -0.83
CA TYR A 90 4.88 6.10 -1.34
C TYR A 90 5.05 6.16 -2.86
N GLY A 91 4.28 7.01 -3.54
CA GLY A 91 4.35 7.18 -4.99
C GLY A 91 3.93 5.95 -5.80
N CYS A 92 3.09 5.08 -5.23
CA CYS A 92 2.46 3.95 -5.90
C CYS A 92 0.95 4.17 -6.05
N MET A 93 0.27 3.28 -6.76
CA MET A 93 -1.19 3.36 -6.93
C MET A 93 -1.95 2.34 -6.10
N LEU A 94 -1.33 1.23 -5.73
CA LEU A 94 -1.96 0.10 -5.06
C LEU A 94 -1.15 -0.30 -3.83
N ILE A 95 -1.81 -0.31 -2.68
CA ILE A 95 -1.27 -0.85 -1.43
C ILE A 95 -2.22 -1.92 -0.89
N ILE A 96 -1.66 -2.98 -0.34
CA ILE A 96 -2.40 -4.05 0.32
C ILE A 96 -1.96 -4.20 1.77
N GLY A 97 -2.89 -4.59 2.65
CA GLY A 97 -2.60 -4.93 4.03
C GLY A 97 -2.00 -6.34 4.19
N GLU A 98 -1.41 -6.59 5.34
CA GLU A 98 -0.72 -7.86 5.66
C GLU A 98 -1.65 -9.08 5.57
N GLN A 99 -2.93 -8.95 5.96
CA GLN A 99 -3.89 -10.07 5.85
C GLN A 99 -4.15 -10.41 4.38
N THR A 100 -4.25 -9.42 3.50
CA THR A 100 -4.36 -9.67 2.06
C THR A 100 -3.09 -10.32 1.52
N ALA A 101 -1.92 -9.79 1.89
CA ALA A 101 -0.64 -10.33 1.47
C ALA A 101 -0.46 -11.82 1.83
N ALA A 102 -0.90 -12.22 3.02
CA ALA A 102 -0.83 -13.59 3.51
C ALA A 102 -1.78 -14.58 2.80
N LEU A 103 -2.77 -14.07 2.06
CA LEU A 103 -3.75 -14.87 1.30
C LEU A 103 -3.43 -14.98 -0.18
N LEU A 104 -2.37 -14.31 -0.64
CA LEU A 104 -1.98 -14.36 -2.04
C LEU A 104 -1.16 -15.62 -2.33
N ASP A 105 -1.29 -16.10 -3.55
CA ASP A 105 -0.49 -17.18 -4.11
C ASP A 105 0.91 -16.69 -4.55
N ASP A 106 1.78 -17.63 -4.92
CA ASP A 106 3.17 -17.38 -5.33
C ASP A 106 3.30 -16.62 -6.66
N ASP A 107 2.18 -16.37 -7.35
CA ASP A 107 2.16 -15.57 -8.59
C ASP A 107 2.44 -14.08 -8.34
N PHE A 108 2.38 -13.64 -7.08
CA PHE A 108 2.62 -12.26 -6.70
C PHE A 108 3.99 -12.05 -6.09
N VAL A 109 4.71 -11.08 -6.61
CA VAL A 109 5.90 -10.55 -5.96
C VAL A 109 5.50 -9.35 -5.12
N LEU A 110 5.73 -9.45 -3.81
CA LEU A 110 5.33 -8.43 -2.84
C LEU A 110 6.54 -7.70 -2.30
N ARG A 111 6.49 -6.38 -2.33
CA ARG A 111 7.44 -5.52 -1.63
C ARG A 111 6.81 -5.00 -0.35
N GLU A 112 7.34 -5.36 0.81
CA GLU A 112 6.97 -4.70 2.05
C GLU A 112 7.46 -3.25 2.00
N LEU A 113 6.52 -2.30 2.04
CA LEU A 113 6.85 -0.88 2.00
C LEU A 113 7.24 -0.35 3.36
N ASP A 114 6.40 -0.63 4.37
CA ASP A 114 6.57 -0.05 5.70
C ASP A 114 5.65 -0.71 6.73
N ARG A 115 5.73 -0.19 7.95
CA ARG A 115 4.78 -0.42 9.03
C ARG A 115 4.19 0.92 9.44
N ILE A 116 2.87 1.07 9.34
CA ILE A 116 2.17 2.33 9.58
C ILE A 116 1.24 2.24 10.77
N ALA A 117 1.19 3.32 11.55
CA ALA A 117 0.15 3.50 12.56
C ALA A 117 -1.17 3.89 11.87
N VAL A 118 -2.22 3.13 12.17
CA VAL A 118 -3.57 3.39 11.62
C VAL A 118 -4.47 3.89 12.75
N LYS A 119 -5.08 5.05 12.59
CA LYS A 119 -5.95 5.67 13.62
C LYS A 119 -7.01 4.66 14.10
N GLY A 120 -7.09 4.46 15.42
CA GLY A 120 -8.02 3.53 16.06
C GLY A 120 -7.58 2.06 16.08
N ARG A 121 -6.33 1.74 15.70
CA ARG A 121 -5.71 0.44 15.96
C ARG A 121 -4.53 0.61 16.92
N ALA A 122 -4.44 -0.28 17.90
CA ALA A 122 -3.31 -0.31 18.83
C ALA A 122 -2.02 -0.84 18.20
N THR A 123 -2.16 -1.75 17.22
CA THR A 123 -1.02 -2.38 16.53
C THR A 123 -0.81 -1.76 15.15
N PRO A 124 0.43 -1.37 14.82
CA PRO A 124 0.78 -0.92 13.48
C PRO A 124 0.52 -2.00 12.43
N LEU A 125 0.18 -1.58 11.22
CA LEU A 125 -0.14 -2.44 10.09
C LEU A 125 1.05 -2.48 9.12
N ARG A 126 1.49 -3.68 8.75
CA ARG A 126 2.44 -3.85 7.64
C ARG A 126 1.71 -3.65 6.32
N ILE A 127 2.33 -2.89 5.43
CA ILE A 127 1.78 -2.56 4.12
C ILE A 127 2.71 -3.05 3.01
N PHE A 128 2.09 -3.52 1.93
CA PHE A 128 2.81 -4.12 0.82
C PHE A 128 2.35 -3.52 -0.51
N GLU A 129 3.26 -3.51 -1.47
CA GLU A 129 2.99 -3.23 -2.87
C GLU A 129 3.18 -4.50 -3.69
N PRO A 130 2.18 -4.91 -4.50
CA PRO A 130 2.35 -5.97 -5.49
C PRO A 130 3.13 -5.40 -6.69
N VAL A 131 4.41 -5.79 -6.82
CA VAL A 131 5.30 -5.28 -7.88
C VAL A 131 5.24 -6.13 -9.14
N GLU A 132 5.71 -5.57 -10.27
CA GLU A 132 5.83 -6.32 -11.52
C GLU A 132 6.99 -7.31 -11.45
N ALA A 133 6.80 -8.48 -12.06
CA ALA A 133 7.82 -9.54 -12.06
C ALA A 133 9.17 -9.09 -12.64
N ALA A 134 9.16 -8.26 -13.69
CA ALA A 134 10.38 -7.73 -14.28
C ALA A 134 11.19 -6.82 -13.32
N ALA A 135 10.50 -6.05 -12.48
CA ALA A 135 11.15 -5.23 -11.45
C ALA A 135 11.73 -6.10 -10.33
N ALA A 136 11.01 -7.16 -9.94
CA ALA A 136 11.49 -8.14 -8.97
C ALA A 136 12.74 -8.88 -9.45
N ALA A 137 12.79 -9.25 -10.74
CA ALA A 137 13.94 -9.91 -11.35
C ALA A 137 15.22 -9.07 -11.33
N ARG A 138 15.09 -7.75 -11.21
CA ARG A 138 16.24 -6.84 -11.03
C ARG A 138 16.79 -6.80 -9.60
N GLY A 139 16.26 -7.60 -8.69
CA GLY A 139 16.71 -7.68 -7.30
C GLY A 139 16.33 -6.48 -6.42
N PHE A 140 15.59 -5.49 -6.97
CA PHE A 140 15.29 -4.28 -6.23
C PHE A 140 14.41 -4.52 -4.99
N VAL A 141 13.54 -5.55 -5.03
CA VAL A 141 12.71 -5.91 -3.86
C VAL A 141 13.58 -6.40 -2.71
N ALA A 142 14.61 -7.21 -2.99
CA ALA A 142 15.55 -7.68 -1.98
C ALA A 142 16.38 -6.53 -1.38
N GLU A 143 16.87 -5.61 -2.22
CA GLU A 143 17.60 -4.43 -1.75
C GLU A 143 16.72 -3.51 -0.91
N TYR A 144 15.46 -3.30 -1.31
CA TYR A 144 14.52 -2.53 -0.50
C TYR A 144 14.28 -3.19 0.86
N ALA A 145 14.06 -4.50 0.89
CA ALA A 145 13.87 -5.25 2.14
C ALA A 145 15.10 -5.19 3.05
N ARG A 146 16.32 -5.24 2.48
CA ARG A 146 17.57 -5.07 3.23
C ARG A 146 17.64 -3.69 3.88
N ALA A 147 17.31 -2.63 3.14
CA ALA A 147 17.27 -1.28 3.68
C ALA A 147 16.21 -1.14 4.79
N LEU A 148 15.05 -1.77 4.61
CA LEU A 148 13.99 -1.75 5.63
C LEU A 148 14.42 -2.46 6.93
N ALA A 149 15.19 -3.55 6.83
CA ALA A 149 15.75 -4.22 7.98
C ALA A 149 16.78 -3.34 8.73
N LEU A 150 17.68 -2.68 8.01
CA LEU A 150 18.64 -1.73 8.57
C LEU A 150 17.93 -0.54 9.24
N TYR A 151 16.90 0.02 8.60
CA TYR A 151 16.09 1.09 9.17
C TYR A 151 15.48 0.68 10.52
N ARG A 152 14.90 -0.52 10.58
CA ARG A 152 14.31 -1.06 11.82
C ARG A 152 15.33 -1.38 12.90
N SER A 153 16.56 -1.70 12.52
CA SER A 153 17.69 -1.88 13.46
C SER A 153 18.41 -0.57 13.81
N ARG A 154 17.87 0.58 13.36
CA ARG A 154 18.36 1.95 13.61
C ARG A 154 19.68 2.28 12.89
N ASP A 155 20.11 1.46 11.94
CA ASP A 155 21.20 1.81 11.03
C ASP A 155 20.65 2.67 9.87
N PHE A 156 20.25 3.90 10.24
CA PHE A 156 19.56 4.81 9.33
C PHE A 156 20.44 5.28 8.18
N GLU A 157 21.74 5.42 8.40
CA GLU A 157 22.69 5.83 7.37
C GLU A 157 22.85 4.77 6.29
N ALA A 158 23.07 3.51 6.68
CA ALA A 158 23.16 2.41 5.74
C ALA A 158 21.84 2.18 4.98
N ALA A 159 20.70 2.28 5.68
CA ALA A 159 19.38 2.20 5.07
C ALA A 159 19.17 3.30 4.01
N ALA A 160 19.45 4.55 4.36
CA ALA A 160 19.34 5.69 3.45
C ALA A 160 20.20 5.51 2.20
N SER A 161 21.44 5.07 2.37
CA SER A 161 22.39 4.86 1.25
C SER A 161 21.88 3.82 0.23
N ILE A 162 21.18 2.77 0.69
CA ILE A 162 20.58 1.78 -0.21
C ILE A 162 19.37 2.39 -0.91
N TRP A 163 18.46 3.03 -0.18
CA TRP A 163 17.27 3.63 -0.77
C TRP A 163 17.59 4.79 -1.74
N GLU A 164 18.64 5.57 -1.50
CA GLU A 164 19.12 6.60 -2.44
C GLU A 164 19.54 6.00 -3.79
N LYS A 165 20.20 4.84 -3.78
CA LYS A 165 20.52 4.11 -5.02
C LYS A 165 19.26 3.65 -5.77
N LEU A 166 18.29 3.12 -5.03
CA LEU A 166 17.00 2.73 -5.63
C LEU A 166 16.23 3.94 -6.16
N THR A 167 16.32 5.09 -5.47
CA THR A 167 15.72 6.35 -5.92
C THR A 167 16.33 6.82 -7.24
N GLN A 168 17.65 6.72 -7.39
CA GLN A 168 18.33 7.04 -8.65
C GLN A 168 17.88 6.13 -9.80
N ALA A 169 17.45 4.91 -9.49
CA ALA A 169 16.84 3.98 -10.44
C ALA A 169 15.34 4.24 -10.70
N GLY A 170 14.77 5.31 -10.11
CA GLY A 170 13.38 5.74 -10.32
C GLY A 170 12.36 5.22 -9.30
N ASP A 171 12.81 4.59 -8.21
CA ASP A 171 11.91 4.07 -7.16
C ASP A 171 11.43 5.20 -6.23
N ARG A 172 10.16 5.58 -6.37
CA ARG A 172 9.55 6.64 -5.56
C ARG A 172 9.37 6.26 -4.09
N ALA A 173 9.04 5.01 -3.80
CA ALA A 173 8.89 4.56 -2.42
C ALA A 173 10.24 4.60 -1.69
N ALA A 174 11.33 4.23 -2.36
CA ALA A 174 12.68 4.35 -1.82
C ALA A 174 13.05 5.82 -1.54
N SER A 175 12.62 6.77 -2.37
CA SER A 175 12.85 8.20 -2.14
C SER A 175 12.23 8.67 -0.82
N VAL A 176 11.01 8.26 -0.54
CA VAL A 176 10.32 8.60 0.72
C VAL A 176 11.04 8.01 1.92
N MET A 177 11.44 6.74 1.82
CA MET A 177 12.12 6.04 2.91
C MET A 177 13.54 6.56 3.15
N ALA A 178 14.26 6.94 2.08
CA ALA A 178 15.57 7.60 2.19
C ALA A 178 15.47 8.92 2.96
N MET A 179 14.50 9.77 2.63
CA MET A 179 14.24 11.01 3.37
C MET A 179 13.98 10.76 4.86
N ARG A 180 13.14 9.78 5.19
CA ARG A 180 12.83 9.42 6.58
C ARG A 180 14.06 8.90 7.31
N ALA A 181 14.84 8.04 6.68
CA ALA A 181 16.07 7.53 7.27
C ALA A 181 17.10 8.64 7.52
N ARG A 182 17.28 9.59 6.60
CA ARG A 182 18.13 10.77 6.82
C ARG A 182 17.64 11.65 7.96
N HIS A 183 16.34 11.88 8.04
CA HIS A 183 15.75 12.63 9.17
C HIS A 183 16.04 11.93 10.51
N LEU A 184 15.76 10.63 10.62
CA LEU A 184 16.00 9.87 11.84
C LEU A 184 17.49 9.66 12.17
N HIS A 185 18.38 9.74 11.18
CA HIS A 185 19.82 9.77 11.41
C HIS A 185 20.26 11.07 12.08
N THR A 186 19.65 12.20 11.71
CA THR A 186 19.95 13.52 12.25
C THR A 186 19.22 13.76 13.58
N GLU A 187 17.98 13.36 13.66
CA GLU A 187 17.10 13.48 14.84
C GLU A 187 16.74 12.08 15.32
N ALA A 188 17.63 11.50 16.14
CA ALA A 188 17.47 10.11 16.58
C ALA A 188 16.12 9.91 17.30
N PRO A 189 15.36 8.88 16.94
CA PRO A 189 14.09 8.60 17.60
C PRO A 189 14.33 8.09 19.03
N PRO A 190 13.31 8.14 19.91
CA PRO A 190 13.39 7.63 21.28
C PRO A 190 13.91 6.19 21.35
N GLU A 191 14.44 5.77 22.50
CA GLU A 191 15.00 4.41 22.68
C GLU A 191 13.95 3.32 22.42
N ASP A 192 12.70 3.55 22.81
CA ASP A 192 11.56 2.66 22.65
C ASP A 192 10.88 2.72 21.28
N TRP A 193 11.50 3.42 20.30
CA TRP A 193 10.96 3.50 18.95
C TRP A 193 10.80 2.12 18.31
N ASP A 194 9.60 1.81 17.88
CA ASP A 194 9.16 0.50 17.38
C ASP A 194 9.33 0.30 15.87
N GLY A 195 9.99 1.21 15.18
CA GLY A 195 10.18 1.17 13.72
C GLY A 195 8.99 1.71 12.93
N VAL A 196 8.00 2.33 13.59
CA VAL A 196 6.82 2.89 12.96
C VAL A 196 6.99 4.38 12.72
N TRP A 197 6.63 4.82 11.51
CA TRP A 197 6.53 6.24 11.22
C TRP A 197 5.15 6.77 11.60
N HIS A 198 5.11 7.63 12.58
CA HIS A 198 3.90 8.35 12.97
C HIS A 198 3.77 9.62 12.12
N LYS A 199 2.84 9.65 11.18
CA LYS A 199 2.56 10.85 10.39
C LYS A 199 2.06 11.94 11.35
N MET A 200 2.86 12.98 11.56
CA MET A 200 2.41 14.17 12.26
C MET A 200 1.40 14.89 11.35
N THR A 201 0.13 14.55 11.49
CA THR A 201 -0.96 15.34 10.87
C THR A 201 -1.09 16.64 11.62
N LYS A 202 -0.84 17.75 10.92
CA LYS A 202 -1.35 19.05 11.35
C LYS A 202 -2.86 19.07 11.19
#